data_6142825ffb5d02eea4f471186578a85e
#
_entry.id   6142825ffb5d02eea4f471186578a85e
#
_cell.length_a   1.000
_cell.length_b   1.000
_cell.length_c   1.000
_cell.angle_alpha   90.00
_cell.angle_beta   90.00
_cell.angle_gamma   90.00
#
_symmetry.space_group_name_H-M   'P 1'
#
loop_
_entity.id
_entity.type
_entity.pdbx_description
1 polymer ?
#
loop_
_entity_poly.entity_id
_entity_poly.type
_entity_poly.pdbx_seq_one_letter_code
_entity_poly.pdbx_strand_id
1 'polypeptide(L)'
;MNTLRIAIAILFFASLSFAQKEVPMPRDLPPYGAEKPLPPPSTHSAKLDNGLTVWLVSEPGFPKVAFTVAVRGGFAADPADRPGISELLSKTIDQGTKARTAKQIAQELQAAGGDLTAASKKDFVEVSTAVLASRMEAGIRVLSDILQNATFPDAEVALAKRNLSDSLQQSESEPSFLATRAMAKVLFGDHPYHVTSPTQESVAASTSADLRRIFAERFRPDQAILVAVGDFDDAGMMELVKTKFAAWKAPNESPLPAPLHRSSMPEHAVFVVPRPGSVQTTLELGTFGPLRVDPDYESAVVANAIYGGTFSSRLTSNIREDKGYTYSPFSNLFAYQAAGVFITHADVRNEVTGPALNEIDYELNRLATTAPTDEELSKAKRYLVGSEAIELQARAALADHLAVLWVDGLPPEEIGIYGQKISNTSAPEVETAAKKYFPAFRTSIVAVGEEKVIQDALAPLGIPVKTLQVP
;
A
#
# COMPACT_ATOMS: atom_id res chain seq x y z
N MET A 1 39.65 44.51 62.17
CA MET A 1 39.56 43.17 62.77
C MET A 1 38.11 42.86 62.99
N ASN A 2 37.41 42.30 62.01
CA ASN A 2 36.13 41.66 62.21
C ASN A 2 35.88 40.74 61.00
N THR A 3 35.96 39.46 61.22
CA THR A 3 35.76 38.38 60.28
C THR A 3 34.27 38.14 60.10
N LEU A 4 33.77 38.47 58.91
CA LEU A 4 32.40 38.20 58.49
C LEU A 4 32.31 36.73 58.00
N ARG A 5 31.66 35.87 58.78
CA ARG A 5 31.30 34.49 58.37
C ARG A 5 30.07 34.51 57.51
N ILE A 6 30.23 34.16 56.22
CA ILE A 6 29.11 33.91 55.28
C ILE A 6 28.66 32.49 55.52
N ALA A 7 27.43 32.32 56.02
CA ALA A 7 26.73 31.03 56.09
C ALA A 7 26.03 30.78 54.76
N ILE A 8 26.50 29.78 54.02
CA ILE A 8 25.81 29.29 52.84
C ILE A 8 24.69 28.36 53.30
N ALA A 9 23.45 28.80 53.15
CA ALA A 9 22.27 27.97 53.35
C ALA A 9 22.03 27.13 52.08
N ILE A 10 22.33 25.84 52.16
CA ILE A 10 21.96 24.88 51.11
C ILE A 10 20.47 24.57 51.28
N LEU A 11 19.64 25.13 50.41
CA LEU A 11 18.24 24.76 50.29
C LEU A 11 18.15 23.38 49.61
N PHE A 12 17.90 22.35 50.39
CA PHE A 12 17.46 21.06 49.90
C PHE A 12 16.00 21.21 49.36
N PHE A 13 15.85 21.32 48.07
CA PHE A 13 14.55 21.07 47.43
C PHE A 13 14.29 19.56 47.48
N ALA A 14 13.54 19.13 48.48
CA ALA A 14 12.93 17.82 48.45
C ALA A 14 11.85 17.84 47.35
N SER A 15 12.19 17.35 46.16
CA SER A 15 11.21 17.00 45.16
C SER A 15 10.30 15.90 45.72
N LEU A 16 9.13 16.27 46.18
CA LEU A 16 8.03 15.37 46.42
C LEU A 16 7.65 14.75 45.06
N SER A 17 8.30 13.64 44.70
CA SER A 17 7.80 12.74 43.69
C SER A 17 6.47 12.24 44.25
N PHE A 18 5.37 12.82 43.78
CA PHE A 18 4.06 12.14 43.82
C PHE A 18 4.25 10.86 43.01
N ALA A 19 4.57 9.77 43.67
CA ALA A 19 4.40 8.44 43.06
C ALA A 19 2.96 8.38 42.64
N GLN A 20 2.68 8.59 41.35
CA GLN A 20 1.39 8.26 40.77
C GLN A 20 1.16 6.81 41.15
N LYS A 21 0.18 6.60 42.04
CA LYS A 21 -0.24 5.26 42.40
C LYS A 21 -0.60 4.58 41.08
N GLU A 22 0.27 3.68 40.61
CA GLU A 22 -0.06 2.87 39.43
C GLU A 22 -1.43 2.29 39.69
N VAL A 23 -2.41 2.70 38.88
CA VAL A 23 -3.70 2.04 38.88
C VAL A 23 -3.40 0.63 38.38
N PRO A 24 -3.59 -0.40 39.23
CA PRO A 24 -3.31 -1.76 38.79
C PRO A 24 -4.12 -2.01 37.54
N MET A 25 -3.44 -2.39 36.44
CA MET A 25 -4.13 -2.85 35.23
C MET A 25 -5.16 -3.90 35.65
N PRO A 26 -6.40 -3.85 35.16
CA PRO A 26 -7.37 -4.89 35.41
C PRO A 26 -6.74 -6.24 35.07
N ARG A 27 -6.61 -7.11 36.06
CA ARG A 27 -6.00 -8.44 35.85
C ARG A 27 -6.87 -9.33 34.96
N ASP A 28 -8.15 -8.99 34.86
CA ASP A 28 -9.14 -9.73 34.09
C ASP A 28 -9.77 -8.79 33.06
N LEU A 29 -9.19 -8.76 31.86
CA LEU A 29 -9.91 -8.23 30.71
C LEU A 29 -11.15 -9.09 30.47
N PRO A 30 -12.31 -8.51 30.14
CA PRO A 30 -13.47 -9.30 29.80
C PRO A 30 -13.09 -10.26 28.65
N PRO A 31 -13.60 -11.49 28.67
CA PRO A 31 -13.35 -12.44 27.59
C PRO A 31 -13.79 -11.80 26.26
N TYR A 32 -13.06 -12.07 25.21
CA TYR A 32 -13.48 -11.64 23.86
C TYR A 32 -14.89 -12.17 23.60
N GLY A 33 -15.76 -11.29 23.09
CA GLY A 33 -17.08 -11.69 22.62
C GLY A 33 -16.98 -12.67 21.45
N ALA A 34 -18.09 -13.33 21.12
CA ALA A 34 -18.15 -14.13 19.89
C ALA A 34 -17.86 -13.25 18.68
N GLU A 35 -16.99 -13.74 17.79
CA GLU A 35 -16.71 -13.07 16.52
C GLU A 35 -18.01 -12.92 15.72
N LYS A 36 -18.29 -11.72 15.25
CA LYS A 36 -19.40 -11.46 14.35
C LYS A 36 -18.83 -11.34 12.96
N PRO A 37 -19.16 -12.25 12.03
CA PRO A 37 -18.72 -12.11 10.66
C PRO A 37 -19.29 -10.82 10.07
N LEU A 38 -18.48 -10.11 9.27
CA LEU A 38 -18.97 -9.02 8.44
C LEU A 38 -19.90 -9.63 7.38
N PRO A 39 -21.15 -9.16 7.28
CA PRO A 39 -21.98 -9.59 6.18
C PRO A 39 -21.40 -9.05 4.88
N PRO A 40 -21.48 -9.80 3.75
CA PRO A 40 -21.13 -9.27 2.46
C PRO A 40 -21.97 -8.02 2.19
N PRO A 41 -21.39 -6.95 1.59
CA PRO A 41 -22.17 -5.79 1.22
C PRO A 41 -23.24 -6.18 0.18
N SER A 42 -24.46 -5.67 0.35
CA SER A 42 -25.51 -5.84 -0.66
C SER A 42 -25.14 -5.01 -1.89
N THR A 43 -24.48 -5.64 -2.86
CA THR A 43 -23.96 -4.97 -4.05
C THR A 43 -24.90 -5.12 -5.23
N HIS A 44 -25.35 -3.99 -5.78
CA HIS A 44 -26.03 -3.95 -7.06
C HIS A 44 -24.99 -3.79 -8.18
N SER A 45 -24.76 -4.84 -8.96
CA SER A 45 -23.75 -4.88 -10.03
C SER A 45 -24.38 -4.74 -11.40
N ALA A 46 -23.79 -3.90 -12.27
CA ALA A 46 -24.18 -3.76 -13.67
C ALA A 46 -22.97 -3.52 -14.56
N LYS A 47 -23.11 -3.84 -15.84
CA LYS A 47 -22.19 -3.41 -16.89
C LYS A 47 -22.98 -2.56 -17.88
N LEU A 48 -22.55 -1.32 -18.12
CA LEU A 48 -23.20 -0.40 -19.03
C LEU A 48 -22.88 -0.75 -20.49
N ASP A 49 -23.68 -0.23 -21.43
CA ASP A 49 -23.51 -0.47 -22.87
C ASP A 49 -22.14 -0.02 -23.41
N ASN A 50 -21.53 0.99 -22.79
CA ASN A 50 -20.20 1.46 -23.13
C ASN A 50 -19.06 0.62 -22.51
N GLY A 51 -19.40 -0.41 -21.73
CA GLY A 51 -18.45 -1.33 -21.09
C GLY A 51 -18.09 -1.00 -19.66
N LEU A 52 -18.49 0.15 -19.11
CA LEU A 52 -18.20 0.52 -17.70
C LEU A 52 -18.88 -0.46 -16.75
N THR A 53 -18.08 -1.05 -15.85
CA THR A 53 -18.61 -1.83 -14.72
C THR A 53 -19.05 -0.87 -13.61
N VAL A 54 -20.19 -1.13 -12.99
CA VAL A 54 -20.74 -0.32 -11.91
C VAL A 54 -21.13 -1.22 -10.76
N TRP A 55 -20.59 -0.94 -9.56
CA TRP A 55 -21.01 -1.57 -8.33
C TRP A 55 -21.55 -0.52 -7.36
N LEU A 56 -22.77 -0.72 -6.87
CA LEU A 56 -23.45 0.17 -5.95
C LEU A 56 -23.70 -0.55 -4.63
N VAL A 57 -23.38 0.12 -3.52
CA VAL A 57 -23.66 -0.35 -2.15
C VAL A 57 -24.43 0.76 -1.43
N SER A 58 -25.75 0.58 -1.31
CA SER A 58 -26.60 1.52 -0.58
C SER A 58 -26.48 1.29 0.92
N GLU A 59 -25.99 2.30 1.64
CA GLU A 59 -25.83 2.33 3.10
C GLU A 59 -26.49 3.58 3.69
N PRO A 60 -27.80 3.54 3.94
CA PRO A 60 -28.53 4.68 4.53
C PRO A 60 -28.06 4.97 5.97
N GLY A 61 -28.34 6.17 6.45
CA GLY A 61 -28.12 6.54 7.85
C GLY A 61 -26.96 7.50 8.10
N PHE A 62 -26.02 7.65 7.18
CA PHE A 62 -25.00 8.70 7.24
C PHE A 62 -24.97 9.45 5.90
N PRO A 63 -25.22 10.77 5.86
CA PRO A 63 -25.54 11.50 4.65
C PRO A 63 -24.30 11.80 3.78
N LYS A 64 -23.53 10.79 3.42
CA LYS A 64 -22.39 10.87 2.51
C LYS A 64 -22.45 9.77 1.45
N VAL A 65 -21.85 10.02 0.29
CA VAL A 65 -21.62 9.06 -0.78
C VAL A 65 -20.15 9.15 -1.18
N ALA A 66 -19.47 8.01 -1.20
CA ALA A 66 -18.13 7.83 -1.76
C ALA A 66 -18.24 7.25 -3.17
N PHE A 67 -17.44 7.79 -4.07
CA PHE A 67 -17.26 7.29 -5.43
C PHE A 67 -15.80 6.97 -5.64
N THR A 68 -15.49 5.76 -6.07
CA THR A 68 -14.16 5.32 -6.48
C THR A 68 -14.21 4.78 -7.89
N VAL A 69 -13.35 5.28 -8.75
CA VAL A 69 -13.16 4.77 -10.10
C VAL A 69 -11.75 4.21 -10.21
N ALA A 70 -11.64 2.92 -10.52
CA ALA A 70 -10.38 2.30 -10.89
C ALA A 70 -10.35 2.08 -12.41
N VAL A 71 -9.26 2.55 -13.03
CA VAL A 71 -8.99 2.38 -14.46
C VAL A 71 -7.73 1.55 -14.62
N ARG A 72 -7.80 0.39 -15.28
CA ARG A 72 -6.64 -0.49 -15.51
C ARG A 72 -5.53 0.23 -16.27
N GLY A 73 -4.28 -0.05 -15.96
CA GLY A 73 -3.14 0.57 -16.60
C GLY A 73 -2.43 1.60 -15.70
N GLY A 74 -2.00 1.16 -14.51
CA GLY A 74 -1.12 1.91 -13.60
C GLY A 74 0.35 1.91 -14.05
N PHE A 75 1.28 1.89 -13.11
CA PHE A 75 2.73 1.91 -13.38
C PHE A 75 3.17 0.78 -14.34
N ALA A 76 2.54 -0.40 -14.25
CA ALA A 76 2.88 -1.53 -15.12
C ALA A 76 2.57 -1.30 -16.61
N ALA A 77 1.77 -0.31 -16.94
CA ALA A 77 1.43 0.06 -18.30
C ALA A 77 2.22 1.28 -18.81
N ASP A 78 3.14 1.81 -18.01
CA ASP A 78 3.92 2.98 -18.40
C ASP A 78 4.90 2.64 -19.54
N PRO A 79 5.08 3.57 -20.51
CA PRO A 79 6.08 3.39 -21.53
C PRO A 79 7.48 3.25 -20.93
N ALA A 80 8.30 2.36 -21.47
CA ALA A 80 9.65 2.10 -20.96
C ALA A 80 10.56 3.35 -20.95
N ASP A 81 10.30 4.30 -21.84
CA ASP A 81 11.03 5.58 -21.91
C ASP A 81 10.44 6.68 -21.00
N ARG A 82 9.33 6.37 -20.30
CA ARG A 82 8.64 7.27 -19.36
C ARG A 82 8.15 6.50 -18.11
N PRO A 83 9.05 5.78 -17.41
CA PRO A 83 8.66 5.01 -16.23
C PRO A 83 8.07 5.94 -15.15
N GLY A 84 6.96 5.58 -14.58
CA GLY A 84 6.29 6.35 -13.54
C GLY A 84 5.48 7.56 -14.03
N ILE A 85 5.27 7.74 -15.36
CA ILE A 85 4.47 8.86 -15.88
C ILE A 85 3.03 8.85 -15.38
N SER A 86 2.49 7.69 -15.02
CA SER A 86 1.17 7.54 -14.39
C SER A 86 1.07 8.32 -13.08
N GLU A 87 2.17 8.51 -12.34
CA GLU A 87 2.19 9.37 -11.13
C GLU A 87 1.92 10.83 -11.50
N LEU A 88 2.60 11.34 -12.52
CA LEU A 88 2.37 12.71 -13.01
C LEU A 88 0.96 12.87 -13.57
N LEU A 89 0.42 11.86 -14.25
CA LEU A 89 -0.96 11.83 -14.72
C LEU A 89 -1.94 11.96 -13.55
N SER A 90 -1.79 11.14 -12.51
CA SER A 90 -2.68 11.20 -11.34
C SER A 90 -2.58 12.53 -10.59
N LYS A 91 -1.38 13.15 -10.50
CA LYS A 91 -1.19 14.48 -9.91
C LYS A 91 -1.78 15.64 -10.72
N THR A 92 -2.18 15.40 -11.97
CA THR A 92 -2.62 16.46 -12.89
C THR A 92 -3.99 16.21 -13.52
N ILE A 93 -4.62 15.08 -13.25
CA ILE A 93 -5.88 14.68 -13.87
C ILE A 93 -7.05 15.65 -13.54
N ASP A 94 -7.03 16.26 -12.36
CA ASP A 94 -8.03 17.21 -11.87
C ASP A 94 -7.63 18.70 -12.09
N GLN A 95 -6.50 18.92 -12.76
CA GLN A 95 -5.94 20.27 -12.93
C GLN A 95 -6.57 21.03 -14.12
N GLY A 96 -7.62 20.48 -14.71
CA GLY A 96 -8.46 21.14 -15.73
C GLY A 96 -9.12 20.16 -16.66
N THR A 97 -10.34 20.50 -17.07
CA THR A 97 -11.12 19.80 -18.09
C THR A 97 -11.46 20.73 -19.24
N LYS A 98 -12.14 20.22 -20.29
CA LYS A 98 -12.67 21.07 -21.36
C LYS A 98 -13.67 22.12 -20.86
N ALA A 99 -14.33 21.85 -19.71
CA ALA A 99 -15.39 22.71 -19.17
C ALA A 99 -15.01 23.46 -17.89
N ARG A 100 -13.92 23.05 -17.20
CA ARG A 100 -13.56 23.54 -15.87
C ARG A 100 -12.06 23.79 -15.74
N THR A 101 -11.70 24.85 -15.03
CA THR A 101 -10.34 25.05 -14.51
C THR A 101 -10.13 24.24 -13.22
N ALA A 102 -8.89 24.01 -12.79
CA ALA A 102 -8.55 23.38 -11.51
C ALA A 102 -9.29 24.03 -10.33
N LYS A 103 -9.30 25.38 -10.29
CA LYS A 103 -10.01 26.14 -9.25
C LYS A 103 -11.51 25.85 -9.23
N GLN A 104 -12.16 25.76 -10.39
CA GLN A 104 -13.60 25.45 -10.47
C GLN A 104 -13.89 24.03 -10.03
N ILE A 105 -13.05 23.06 -10.40
CA ILE A 105 -13.13 21.66 -9.93
C ILE A 105 -13.09 21.63 -8.40
N ALA A 106 -12.05 22.22 -7.81
CA ALA A 106 -11.90 22.27 -6.35
C ALA A 106 -13.09 22.96 -5.66
N GLN A 107 -13.55 24.10 -6.18
CA GLN A 107 -14.69 24.84 -5.61
C GLN A 107 -16.01 24.07 -5.69
N GLU A 108 -16.30 23.38 -6.82
CA GLU A 108 -17.52 22.57 -6.96
C GLU A 108 -17.51 21.39 -5.99
N LEU A 109 -16.39 20.71 -5.81
CA LEU A 109 -16.26 19.59 -4.88
C LEU A 109 -16.33 20.06 -3.42
N GLN A 110 -15.64 21.14 -3.06
CA GLN A 110 -15.75 21.74 -1.72
C GLN A 110 -17.19 22.17 -1.40
N ALA A 111 -17.91 22.75 -2.35
CA ALA A 111 -19.32 23.10 -2.18
C ALA A 111 -20.24 21.86 -2.07
N ALA A 112 -19.79 20.71 -2.57
CA ALA A 112 -20.45 19.42 -2.38
C ALA A 112 -20.04 18.72 -1.06
N GLY A 113 -19.14 19.32 -0.27
CA GLY A 113 -18.66 18.79 1.01
C GLY A 113 -17.57 17.73 0.87
N GLY A 114 -16.78 17.79 -0.21
CA GLY A 114 -15.72 16.84 -0.51
C GLY A 114 -14.54 17.43 -1.24
N ASP A 115 -13.65 16.56 -1.63
CA ASP A 115 -12.45 16.78 -2.44
C ASP A 115 -12.27 15.61 -3.42
N LEU A 116 -11.21 15.64 -4.22
CA LEU A 116 -10.86 14.54 -5.10
C LEU A 116 -9.43 14.09 -4.80
N THR A 117 -9.23 12.78 -4.81
CA THR A 117 -7.91 12.16 -4.77
C THR A 117 -7.70 11.33 -6.02
N ALA A 118 -6.47 11.33 -6.54
CA ALA A 118 -6.07 10.43 -7.60
C ALA A 118 -4.68 9.86 -7.30
N ALA A 119 -4.51 8.55 -7.52
CA ALA A 119 -3.27 7.84 -7.25
C ALA A 119 -3.01 6.77 -8.30
N SER A 120 -1.76 6.63 -8.71
CA SER A 120 -1.31 5.49 -9.52
C SER A 120 -0.90 4.34 -8.63
N LYS A 121 -1.36 3.15 -8.97
CA LYS A 121 -0.98 1.86 -8.38
C LYS A 121 -0.20 1.05 -9.41
N LYS A 122 0.21 -0.17 -9.06
CA LYS A 122 0.88 -1.07 -10.02
C LYS A 122 0.01 -1.32 -11.26
N ASP A 123 -1.24 -1.71 -11.07
CA ASP A 123 -2.10 -2.26 -12.11
C ASP A 123 -3.20 -1.30 -12.57
N PHE A 124 -3.44 -0.20 -11.86
CA PHE A 124 -4.54 0.73 -12.14
C PHE A 124 -4.25 2.15 -11.66
N VAL A 125 -5.01 3.10 -12.18
CA VAL A 125 -5.13 4.45 -11.65
C VAL A 125 -6.46 4.55 -10.94
N GLU A 126 -6.44 5.04 -9.70
CA GLU A 126 -7.61 5.28 -8.87
C GLU A 126 -7.93 6.77 -8.84
N VAL A 127 -9.22 7.08 -8.99
CA VAL A 127 -9.73 8.45 -8.84
C VAL A 127 -10.96 8.39 -7.94
N SER A 128 -10.93 9.02 -6.79
CA SER A 128 -11.99 8.94 -5.80
C SER A 128 -12.41 10.31 -5.26
N THR A 129 -13.68 10.39 -4.82
CA THR A 129 -14.26 11.54 -4.15
C THR A 129 -15.34 11.10 -3.19
N ALA A 130 -15.50 11.81 -2.08
CA ALA A 130 -16.61 11.57 -1.16
C ALA A 130 -17.33 12.90 -0.87
N VAL A 131 -18.65 12.93 -1.10
CA VAL A 131 -19.47 14.15 -1.02
C VAL A 131 -20.70 13.93 -0.14
N LEU A 132 -21.40 15.00 0.23
CA LEU A 132 -22.70 14.90 0.90
C LEU A 132 -23.72 14.21 -0.02
N ALA A 133 -24.56 13.33 0.52
CA ALA A 133 -25.61 12.63 -0.23
C ALA A 133 -26.54 13.60 -0.98
N SER A 134 -26.91 14.73 -0.34
CA SER A 134 -27.70 15.79 -0.99
C SER A 134 -26.99 16.53 -2.14
N ARG A 135 -25.69 16.27 -2.33
CA ARG A 135 -24.83 16.86 -3.37
C ARG A 135 -24.18 15.82 -4.28
N MET A 136 -24.58 14.54 -4.18
CA MET A 136 -24.01 13.45 -4.95
C MET A 136 -24.02 13.69 -6.47
N GLU A 137 -25.06 14.33 -7.00
CA GLU A 137 -25.11 14.68 -8.43
C GLU A 137 -24.00 15.66 -8.83
N ALA A 138 -23.67 16.63 -7.97
CA ALA A 138 -22.55 17.55 -8.23
C ALA A 138 -21.21 16.81 -8.20
N GLY A 139 -20.99 15.92 -7.23
CA GLY A 139 -19.78 15.11 -7.12
C GLY A 139 -19.56 14.23 -8.35
N ILE A 140 -20.55 13.41 -8.72
CA ILE A 140 -20.42 12.51 -9.87
C ILE A 140 -20.32 13.28 -11.21
N ARG A 141 -20.93 14.45 -11.33
CA ARG A 141 -20.78 15.30 -12.51
C ARG A 141 -19.35 15.80 -12.68
N VAL A 142 -18.68 16.24 -11.61
CA VAL A 142 -17.27 16.65 -11.65
C VAL A 142 -16.38 15.45 -11.94
N LEU A 143 -16.60 14.33 -11.23
CA LEU A 143 -15.83 13.09 -11.44
C LEU A 143 -15.94 12.60 -12.89
N SER A 144 -17.16 12.54 -13.44
CA SER A 144 -17.38 12.12 -14.84
C SER A 144 -16.73 13.05 -15.86
N ASP A 145 -16.70 14.37 -15.60
CA ASP A 145 -16.03 15.32 -16.48
C ASP A 145 -14.50 15.15 -16.45
N ILE A 146 -13.92 14.93 -15.28
CA ILE A 146 -12.48 14.66 -15.14
C ILE A 146 -12.11 13.39 -15.92
N LEU A 147 -12.83 12.30 -15.72
CA LEU A 147 -12.53 11.00 -16.34
C LEU A 147 -12.71 10.98 -17.86
N GLN A 148 -13.49 11.91 -18.42
CA GLN A 148 -13.77 11.97 -19.85
C GLN A 148 -13.07 13.13 -20.57
N ASN A 149 -12.72 14.20 -19.87
CA ASN A 149 -12.37 15.47 -20.49
C ASN A 149 -11.14 16.17 -19.89
N ALA A 150 -10.29 15.48 -19.10
CA ALA A 150 -9.07 16.09 -18.58
C ALA A 150 -8.18 16.64 -19.71
N THR A 151 -7.59 17.81 -19.52
CA THR A 151 -6.87 18.54 -20.58
C THR A 151 -5.37 18.70 -20.33
N PHE A 152 -4.93 18.49 -19.09
CA PHE A 152 -3.51 18.62 -18.71
C PHE A 152 -2.89 19.94 -19.16
N PRO A 153 -3.32 21.09 -18.61
CA PRO A 153 -2.82 22.41 -19.01
C PRO A 153 -1.32 22.52 -18.77
N ASP A 154 -0.57 23.09 -19.72
CA ASP A 154 0.91 23.11 -19.67
C ASP A 154 1.46 23.78 -18.40
N ALA A 155 0.80 24.85 -17.91
CA ALA A 155 1.22 25.54 -16.68
C ALA A 155 1.07 24.65 -15.44
N GLU A 156 -0.05 23.92 -15.34
CA GLU A 156 -0.34 23.00 -14.22
C GLU A 156 0.59 21.79 -14.26
N VAL A 157 0.81 21.22 -15.45
CA VAL A 157 1.77 20.13 -15.63
C VAL A 157 3.19 20.57 -15.26
N ALA A 158 3.61 21.79 -15.68
CA ALA A 158 4.91 22.33 -15.31
C ALA A 158 5.06 22.53 -13.79
N LEU A 159 3.99 22.95 -13.10
CA LEU A 159 3.97 23.05 -11.64
C LEU A 159 4.05 21.66 -10.97
N ALA A 160 3.24 20.73 -11.42
CA ALA A 160 3.22 19.36 -10.89
C ALA A 160 4.59 18.65 -11.08
N LYS A 161 5.25 18.86 -12.22
CA LYS A 161 6.61 18.34 -12.48
C LYS A 161 7.63 18.87 -11.47
N ARG A 162 7.63 20.17 -11.17
CA ARG A 162 8.54 20.75 -10.15
C ARG A 162 8.27 20.13 -8.79
N ASN A 163 7.02 20.11 -8.35
CA ASN A 163 6.63 19.54 -7.05
C ASN A 163 7.00 18.06 -6.97
N LEU A 164 6.79 17.30 -8.03
CA LEU A 164 7.13 15.87 -8.08
C LEU A 164 8.65 15.67 -8.08
N SER A 165 9.42 16.47 -8.80
CA SER A 165 10.88 16.43 -8.77
C SER A 165 11.45 16.73 -7.38
N ASP A 166 10.93 17.75 -6.70
CA ASP A 166 11.34 18.10 -5.33
C ASP A 166 10.98 16.96 -4.34
N SER A 167 9.79 16.40 -4.47
CA SER A 167 9.35 15.26 -3.65
C SER A 167 10.21 14.01 -3.89
N LEU A 168 10.56 13.72 -5.15
CA LEU A 168 11.46 12.61 -5.49
C LEU A 168 12.85 12.81 -4.91
N GLN A 169 13.42 14.01 -5.01
CA GLN A 169 14.72 14.32 -4.42
C GLN A 169 14.72 14.09 -2.90
N GLN A 170 13.64 14.45 -2.22
CA GLN A 170 13.47 14.14 -0.80
C GLN A 170 13.38 12.64 -0.57
N SER A 171 12.53 11.92 -1.34
CA SER A 171 12.37 10.46 -1.20
C SER A 171 13.66 9.70 -1.48
N GLU A 172 14.46 10.12 -2.46
CA GLU A 172 15.76 9.52 -2.80
C GLU A 172 16.81 9.73 -1.70
N SER A 173 16.57 10.62 -0.74
CA SER A 173 17.38 10.74 0.46
C SER A 173 17.05 9.70 1.53
N GLU A 174 15.90 9.01 1.42
CA GLU A 174 15.43 8.03 2.40
C GLU A 174 15.92 6.62 2.04
N PRO A 175 16.63 5.92 2.95
CA PRO A 175 17.15 4.57 2.66
C PRO A 175 16.08 3.56 2.32
N SER A 176 14.91 3.63 2.95
CA SER A 176 13.76 2.75 2.68
C SER A 176 13.23 2.90 1.26
N PHE A 177 13.19 4.12 0.72
CA PHE A 177 12.80 4.36 -0.67
C PHE A 177 13.78 3.72 -1.67
N LEU A 178 15.08 3.86 -1.40
CA LEU A 178 16.12 3.22 -2.21
C LEU A 178 16.05 1.69 -2.11
N ALA A 179 15.79 1.15 -0.91
CA ALA A 179 15.63 -0.29 -0.71
C ALA A 179 14.44 -0.84 -1.51
N THR A 180 13.27 -0.20 -1.44
CA THR A 180 12.08 -0.61 -2.20
C THR A 180 12.29 -0.55 -3.71
N ARG A 181 12.95 0.51 -4.22
CA ARG A 181 13.28 0.64 -5.64
C ARG A 181 14.29 -0.45 -6.09
N ALA A 182 15.32 -0.69 -5.28
CA ALA A 182 16.30 -1.74 -5.52
C ALA A 182 15.67 -3.14 -5.49
N MET A 183 14.85 -3.44 -4.48
CA MET A 183 14.15 -4.73 -4.34
C MET A 183 13.23 -4.99 -5.52
N ALA A 184 12.46 -4.00 -5.97
CA ALA A 184 11.63 -4.15 -7.16
C ALA A 184 12.47 -4.47 -8.40
N LYS A 185 13.63 -3.82 -8.59
CA LYS A 185 14.54 -4.14 -9.69
C LYS A 185 15.14 -5.54 -9.59
N VAL A 186 15.50 -5.97 -8.38
CA VAL A 186 16.05 -7.32 -8.12
C VAL A 186 15.02 -8.41 -8.40
N LEU A 187 13.79 -8.23 -7.91
CA LEU A 187 12.72 -9.22 -8.09
C LEU A 187 12.22 -9.28 -9.53
N PHE A 188 12.02 -8.14 -10.16
CA PHE A 188 11.29 -8.04 -11.41
C PHE A 188 12.18 -7.87 -12.65
N GLY A 189 13.44 -7.43 -12.51
CA GLY A 189 14.33 -7.22 -13.65
C GLY A 189 13.75 -6.24 -14.67
N ASP A 190 13.43 -6.74 -15.86
CA ASP A 190 12.82 -5.95 -16.94
C ASP A 190 11.28 -6.07 -17.00
N HIS A 191 10.67 -6.83 -16.10
CA HIS A 191 9.22 -6.90 -15.99
C HIS A 191 8.66 -5.53 -15.53
N PRO A 192 7.53 -5.05 -16.05
CA PRO A 192 7.00 -3.71 -15.73
C PRO A 192 6.82 -3.40 -14.25
N TYR A 193 6.67 -4.42 -13.41
CA TYR A 193 6.53 -4.25 -11.96
C TYR A 193 7.81 -3.75 -11.26
N HIS A 194 8.94 -3.66 -11.96
CA HIS A 194 10.12 -3.00 -11.40
C HIS A 194 9.91 -1.49 -11.18
N VAL A 195 8.96 -0.87 -11.90
CA VAL A 195 8.62 0.55 -11.73
C VAL A 195 7.82 0.71 -10.44
N THR A 196 8.39 1.42 -9.46
CA THR A 196 7.76 1.76 -8.17
C THR A 196 7.45 3.23 -8.02
N SER A 197 8.13 4.07 -8.82
CA SER A 197 8.02 5.52 -8.83
C SER A 197 8.61 6.04 -10.14
N PRO A 198 8.35 7.29 -10.56
CA PRO A 198 9.09 7.92 -11.65
C PRO A 198 10.56 8.11 -11.28
N THR A 199 11.39 8.37 -12.30
CA THR A 199 12.75 8.88 -12.14
C THR A 199 12.81 10.38 -12.44
N GLN A 200 13.87 11.08 -11.99
CA GLN A 200 14.06 12.50 -12.30
C GLN A 200 14.07 12.76 -13.81
N GLU A 201 14.74 11.87 -14.58
CA GLU A 201 14.79 11.93 -16.04
C GLU A 201 13.42 11.75 -16.68
N SER A 202 12.64 10.78 -16.20
CA SER A 202 11.26 10.52 -16.66
C SER A 202 10.37 11.73 -16.42
N VAL A 203 10.41 12.32 -15.22
CA VAL A 203 9.65 13.54 -14.90
C VAL A 203 10.08 14.71 -15.78
N ALA A 204 11.39 14.93 -15.93
CA ALA A 204 11.92 16.01 -16.76
C ALA A 204 11.50 15.88 -18.24
N ALA A 205 11.52 14.66 -18.77
CA ALA A 205 11.20 14.37 -20.17
C ALA A 205 9.68 14.34 -20.47
N SER A 206 8.83 14.15 -19.45
CA SER A 206 7.38 14.06 -19.63
C SER A 206 6.75 15.41 -20.00
N THR A 207 5.76 15.37 -20.91
CA THR A 207 5.06 16.54 -21.42
C THR A 207 3.55 16.43 -21.25
N SER A 208 2.82 17.56 -21.34
CA SER A 208 1.35 17.54 -21.38
C SER A 208 0.81 16.74 -22.58
N ALA A 209 1.55 16.69 -23.69
CA ALA A 209 1.17 15.88 -24.85
C ALA A 209 1.26 14.39 -24.55
N ASP A 210 2.28 13.94 -23.80
CA ASP A 210 2.40 12.56 -23.34
C ASP A 210 1.25 12.19 -22.41
N LEU A 211 0.89 13.06 -21.45
CA LEU A 211 -0.22 12.84 -20.54
C LEU A 211 -1.55 12.74 -21.29
N ARG A 212 -1.81 13.64 -22.25
CA ARG A 212 -3.02 13.58 -23.09
C ARG A 212 -3.09 12.29 -23.89
N ARG A 213 -1.96 11.83 -24.46
CA ARG A 213 -1.89 10.57 -25.20
C ARG A 213 -2.20 9.37 -24.31
N ILE A 214 -1.54 9.26 -23.15
CA ILE A 214 -1.74 8.17 -22.18
C ILE A 214 -3.17 8.19 -21.62
N PHE A 215 -3.70 9.36 -21.33
CA PHE A 215 -5.10 9.50 -20.89
C PHE A 215 -6.08 9.01 -21.94
N ALA A 216 -5.91 9.42 -23.21
CA ALA A 216 -6.78 8.99 -24.31
C ALA A 216 -6.70 7.48 -24.56
N GLU A 217 -5.54 6.87 -24.33
CA GLU A 217 -5.32 5.43 -24.50
C GLU A 217 -5.93 4.59 -23.37
N ARG A 218 -5.79 5.03 -22.10
CA ARG A 218 -6.07 4.21 -20.91
C ARG A 218 -7.40 4.53 -20.25
N PHE A 219 -7.85 5.81 -20.26
CA PHE A 219 -9.10 6.21 -19.60
C PHE A 219 -10.30 5.86 -20.49
N ARG A 220 -10.68 4.58 -20.42
CA ARG A 220 -11.72 3.98 -21.26
C ARG A 220 -12.70 3.18 -20.41
N PRO A 221 -14.02 3.25 -20.69
CA PRO A 221 -15.04 2.67 -19.83
C PRO A 221 -14.98 1.13 -19.77
N ASP A 222 -14.54 0.46 -20.81
CA ASP A 222 -14.42 -1.00 -20.88
C ASP A 222 -13.22 -1.57 -20.08
N GLN A 223 -12.37 -0.70 -19.54
CA GLN A 223 -11.27 -1.02 -18.63
C GLN A 223 -11.44 -0.32 -17.27
N ALA A 224 -12.65 0.09 -16.92
CA ALA A 224 -12.94 0.82 -15.70
C ALA A 224 -14.09 0.22 -14.90
N ILE A 225 -14.02 0.41 -13.60
CA ILE A 225 -15.13 0.22 -12.67
C ILE A 225 -15.43 1.54 -11.98
N LEU A 226 -16.72 1.83 -11.76
CA LEU A 226 -17.19 2.82 -10.82
C LEU A 226 -17.84 2.10 -9.65
N VAL A 227 -17.35 2.37 -8.45
CA VAL A 227 -17.96 1.92 -7.19
C VAL A 227 -18.56 3.12 -6.50
N ALA A 228 -19.81 3.02 -6.07
CA ALA A 228 -20.46 4.02 -5.22
C ALA A 228 -20.94 3.35 -3.93
N VAL A 229 -20.59 3.94 -2.78
CA VAL A 229 -20.99 3.47 -1.45
C VAL A 229 -21.58 4.62 -0.66
N GLY A 230 -22.79 4.46 -0.12
CA GLY A 230 -23.36 5.50 0.75
C GLY A 230 -24.87 5.61 0.73
N ASP A 231 -25.36 6.79 1.11
CA ASP A 231 -26.79 7.07 1.31
C ASP A 231 -27.44 7.52 -0.01
N PHE A 232 -27.95 6.56 -0.75
CA PHE A 232 -28.66 6.78 -2.02
C PHE A 232 -29.65 5.63 -2.31
N ASP A 233 -30.56 5.86 -3.22
CA ASP A 233 -31.40 4.85 -3.84
C ASP A 233 -30.68 4.23 -5.06
N ASP A 234 -30.60 2.90 -5.12
CA ASP A 234 -29.87 2.16 -6.16
C ASP A 234 -30.37 2.49 -7.58
N ALA A 235 -31.68 2.58 -7.78
CA ALA A 235 -32.24 2.83 -9.10
C ALA A 235 -31.92 4.26 -9.57
N GLY A 236 -32.06 5.24 -8.68
CA GLY A 236 -31.72 6.64 -8.95
C GLY A 236 -30.21 6.84 -9.18
N MET A 237 -29.36 6.18 -8.39
CA MET A 237 -27.90 6.22 -8.58
C MET A 237 -27.51 5.58 -9.91
N MET A 238 -28.07 4.43 -10.26
CA MET A 238 -27.78 3.75 -11.53
C MET A 238 -28.17 4.63 -12.74
N GLU A 239 -29.32 5.28 -12.69
CA GLU A 239 -29.75 6.19 -13.76
C GLU A 239 -28.86 7.43 -13.87
N LEU A 240 -28.41 7.96 -12.71
CA LEU A 240 -27.47 9.05 -12.66
C LEU A 240 -26.12 8.66 -13.28
N VAL A 241 -25.56 7.49 -12.92
CA VAL A 241 -24.32 6.96 -13.52
C VAL A 241 -24.48 6.79 -15.03
N LYS A 242 -25.55 6.14 -15.49
CA LYS A 242 -25.83 5.96 -16.93
C LYS A 242 -25.81 7.31 -17.66
N THR A 243 -26.52 8.29 -17.11
CA THR A 243 -26.61 9.62 -17.71
C THR A 243 -25.27 10.35 -17.80
N LYS A 244 -24.47 10.34 -16.71
CA LYS A 244 -23.20 11.08 -16.64
C LYS A 244 -22.07 10.39 -17.44
N PHE A 245 -22.12 9.08 -17.60
CA PHE A 245 -21.09 8.33 -18.32
C PHE A 245 -21.52 7.86 -19.73
N ALA A 246 -22.70 8.20 -20.21
CA ALA A 246 -23.20 7.81 -21.54
C ALA A 246 -22.29 8.25 -22.70
N ALA A 247 -21.62 9.41 -22.55
CA ALA A 247 -20.73 9.96 -23.57
C ALA A 247 -19.31 9.37 -23.52
N TRP A 248 -18.96 8.65 -22.45
CA TRP A 248 -17.64 8.02 -22.32
C TRP A 248 -17.54 6.82 -23.23
N LYS A 249 -16.68 6.91 -24.23
CA LYS A 249 -16.52 5.87 -25.25
C LYS A 249 -15.15 5.25 -25.19
N ALA A 250 -15.09 3.94 -25.35
CA ALA A 250 -13.83 3.26 -25.56
C ALA A 250 -13.21 3.66 -26.91
N PRO A 251 -11.89 3.89 -26.98
CA PRO A 251 -11.19 3.96 -28.26
C PRO A 251 -11.39 2.71 -29.10
N ASN A 252 -11.23 2.83 -30.44
CA ASN A 252 -11.35 1.67 -31.34
C ASN A 252 -10.20 0.66 -31.17
N GLU A 253 -9.07 1.13 -30.66
CA GLU A 253 -7.89 0.31 -30.37
C GLU A 253 -8.18 -0.65 -29.22
N SER A 254 -7.57 -1.84 -29.28
CA SER A 254 -7.63 -2.80 -28.19
C SER A 254 -7.00 -2.23 -26.91
N PRO A 255 -7.52 -2.59 -25.71
CA PRO A 255 -6.87 -2.23 -24.45
C PRO A 255 -5.43 -2.74 -24.39
N LEU A 256 -4.60 -2.07 -23.58
CA LEU A 256 -3.27 -2.59 -23.27
C LEU A 256 -3.37 -3.99 -22.68
N PRO A 257 -2.46 -4.91 -23.07
CA PRO A 257 -2.46 -6.24 -22.49
C PRO A 257 -2.10 -6.17 -20.99
N ALA A 258 -2.67 -7.08 -20.20
CA ALA A 258 -2.26 -7.24 -18.82
C ALA A 258 -0.77 -7.66 -18.76
N PRO A 259 -0.03 -7.28 -17.70
CA PRO A 259 1.34 -7.75 -17.50
C PRO A 259 1.39 -9.28 -17.46
N LEU A 260 2.50 -9.85 -17.96
CA LEU A 260 2.70 -11.29 -17.93
C LEU A 260 2.95 -11.74 -16.48
N HIS A 261 2.43 -12.91 -16.14
CA HIS A 261 2.66 -13.48 -14.82
C HIS A 261 4.17 -13.70 -14.58
N ARG A 262 4.67 -13.29 -13.39
CA ARG A 262 6.06 -13.46 -12.95
C ARG A 262 6.12 -14.42 -11.77
N SER A 263 6.79 -15.53 -11.95
CA SER A 263 6.96 -16.58 -10.93
C SER A 263 8.37 -17.17 -10.84
N SER A 264 9.33 -16.64 -11.62
CA SER A 264 10.70 -17.14 -11.55
C SER A 264 11.33 -16.78 -10.22
N MET A 265 11.94 -17.78 -9.54
CA MET A 265 12.63 -17.56 -8.27
C MET A 265 13.67 -16.45 -8.38
N PRO A 266 13.67 -15.49 -7.43
CA PRO A 266 14.70 -14.48 -7.36
C PRO A 266 16.03 -15.10 -6.94
N GLU A 267 17.14 -14.42 -7.24
CA GLU A 267 18.46 -14.84 -6.83
C GLU A 267 18.65 -14.66 -5.32
N HIS A 268 19.09 -15.71 -4.62
CA HIS A 268 19.48 -15.59 -3.21
C HIS A 268 20.88 -14.95 -3.10
N ALA A 269 20.92 -13.64 -2.98
CA ALA A 269 22.13 -12.84 -2.86
C ALA A 269 21.85 -11.55 -2.09
N VAL A 270 22.91 -10.93 -1.58
CA VAL A 270 22.84 -9.58 -0.99
C VAL A 270 23.18 -8.56 -2.07
N PHE A 271 22.29 -7.61 -2.26
CA PHE A 271 22.45 -6.46 -3.16
C PHE A 271 22.67 -5.21 -2.32
N VAL A 272 23.89 -4.70 -2.30
CA VAL A 272 24.26 -3.51 -1.54
C VAL A 272 24.00 -2.28 -2.38
N VAL A 273 23.22 -1.36 -1.83
CA VAL A 273 23.04 0.01 -2.35
C VAL A 273 23.89 0.94 -1.51
N PRO A 274 25.04 1.43 -2.03
CA PRO A 274 25.95 2.25 -1.25
C PRO A 274 25.32 3.60 -0.85
N ARG A 275 25.39 3.90 0.46
CA ARG A 275 25.01 5.20 1.01
C ARG A 275 26.05 5.63 2.05
N PRO A 276 27.12 6.32 1.58
CA PRO A 276 28.23 6.72 2.43
C PRO A 276 27.78 7.60 3.62
N GLY A 277 28.35 7.34 4.79
CA GLY A 277 28.05 8.09 6.02
C GLY A 277 26.78 7.64 6.75
N SER A 278 26.11 6.58 6.29
CA SER A 278 24.96 6.02 7.00
C SER A 278 25.37 5.41 8.33
N VAL A 279 24.64 5.74 9.40
CA VAL A 279 24.82 5.17 10.74
C VAL A 279 23.95 3.95 10.98
N GLN A 280 23.05 3.66 10.06
CA GLN A 280 22.16 2.50 10.02
C GLN A 280 22.25 1.80 8.67
N THR A 281 21.92 0.51 8.68
CA THR A 281 21.68 -0.29 7.50
C THR A 281 20.18 -0.57 7.38
N THR A 282 19.58 -0.22 6.26
CA THR A 282 18.22 -0.67 5.91
C THR A 282 18.32 -2.03 5.22
N LEU A 283 17.70 -3.02 5.83
CA LEU A 283 17.58 -4.39 5.28
C LEU A 283 16.18 -4.57 4.70
N GLU A 284 16.10 -5.02 3.46
CA GLU A 284 14.86 -5.46 2.83
C GLU A 284 15.07 -6.85 2.22
N LEU A 285 14.29 -7.84 2.67
CA LEU A 285 14.31 -9.18 2.12
C LEU A 285 13.04 -9.39 1.32
N GLY A 286 13.18 -9.88 0.08
CA GLY A 286 12.03 -10.02 -0.82
C GLY A 286 12.01 -11.34 -1.57
N THR A 287 10.81 -11.87 -1.78
CA THR A 287 10.53 -13.03 -2.63
C THR A 287 9.13 -12.95 -3.22
N PHE A 288 8.80 -13.90 -4.13
CA PHE A 288 7.44 -13.98 -4.66
C PHE A 288 6.49 -14.69 -3.69
N GLY A 289 5.30 -14.11 -3.54
CA GLY A 289 4.18 -14.61 -2.76
C GLY A 289 3.04 -15.11 -3.65
N PRO A 290 1.88 -15.47 -3.05
CA PRO A 290 0.69 -15.84 -3.79
C PRO A 290 0.04 -14.65 -4.50
N LEU A 291 -0.69 -14.93 -5.58
CA LEU A 291 -1.67 -13.99 -6.15
C LEU A 291 -2.91 -13.92 -5.23
N ARG A 292 -3.67 -12.84 -5.36
CA ARG A 292 -4.93 -12.70 -4.60
C ARG A 292 -5.95 -13.82 -4.88
N VAL A 293 -5.90 -14.38 -6.08
CA VAL A 293 -6.78 -15.47 -6.53
C VAL A 293 -6.28 -16.88 -6.20
N ASP A 294 -5.07 -17.01 -5.65
CA ASP A 294 -4.52 -18.33 -5.29
C ASP A 294 -5.25 -18.92 -4.09
N PRO A 295 -5.49 -20.24 -4.07
CA PRO A 295 -6.28 -20.90 -3.03
C PRO A 295 -5.61 -20.89 -1.64
N ASP A 296 -4.32 -20.63 -1.56
CA ASP A 296 -3.54 -20.53 -0.33
C ASP A 296 -3.21 -19.08 0.08
N TYR A 297 -3.86 -18.10 -0.56
CA TYR A 297 -3.64 -16.68 -0.27
C TYR A 297 -3.92 -16.34 1.20
N GLU A 298 -5.09 -16.72 1.73
CA GLU A 298 -5.47 -16.41 3.12
C GLU A 298 -4.54 -17.10 4.13
N SER A 299 -4.10 -18.32 3.83
CA SER A 299 -3.11 -19.02 4.68
C SER A 299 -1.75 -18.31 4.68
N ALA A 300 -1.32 -17.74 3.55
CA ALA A 300 -0.12 -16.93 3.47
C ALA A 300 -0.28 -15.58 4.19
N VAL A 301 -1.47 -14.96 4.15
CA VAL A 301 -1.78 -13.74 4.92
C VAL A 301 -1.69 -14.01 6.41
N VAL A 302 -2.24 -15.13 6.89
CA VAL A 302 -2.13 -15.53 8.32
C VAL A 302 -0.67 -15.82 8.68
N ALA A 303 0.08 -16.52 7.82
CA ALA A 303 1.51 -16.77 8.01
C ALA A 303 2.30 -15.47 8.13
N ASN A 304 2.05 -14.49 7.26
CA ASN A 304 2.66 -13.16 7.31
C ASN A 304 2.32 -12.42 8.62
N ALA A 305 1.06 -12.47 9.06
CA ALA A 305 0.64 -11.84 10.32
C ALA A 305 1.37 -12.41 11.54
N ILE A 306 1.61 -13.73 11.57
CA ILE A 306 2.37 -14.41 12.63
C ILE A 306 3.86 -14.04 12.55
N TYR A 307 4.41 -13.97 11.34
CA TYR A 307 5.84 -13.74 11.13
C TYR A 307 6.25 -12.30 11.45
N GLY A 308 5.69 -11.28 10.77
CA GLY A 308 6.13 -9.90 10.84
C GLY A 308 5.04 -8.87 10.53
N GLY A 309 3.83 -9.30 10.14
CA GLY A 309 2.73 -8.42 9.73
C GLY A 309 1.97 -7.78 10.89
N THR A 310 2.30 -8.10 12.14
CA THR A 310 1.68 -7.52 13.34
C THR A 310 2.72 -7.09 14.35
N PHE A 311 2.32 -6.18 15.25
CA PHE A 311 3.19 -5.73 16.34
C PHE A 311 3.60 -6.87 17.29
N SER A 312 2.75 -7.87 17.51
CA SER A 312 3.01 -9.03 18.35
C SER A 312 3.55 -10.24 17.57
N SER A 313 4.13 -10.00 16.40
CA SER A 313 4.71 -11.04 15.53
C SER A 313 6.00 -11.64 16.09
N ARG A 314 6.40 -12.80 15.55
CA ARG A 314 7.67 -13.44 15.91
C ARG A 314 8.87 -12.52 15.64
N LEU A 315 8.89 -11.86 14.49
CA LEU A 315 9.95 -10.94 14.08
C LEU A 315 10.07 -9.76 15.06
N THR A 316 8.95 -9.11 15.38
CA THR A 316 8.94 -7.98 16.32
C THR A 316 9.41 -8.42 17.71
N SER A 317 8.89 -9.52 18.22
CA SER A 317 9.30 -10.07 19.53
C SER A 317 10.78 -10.37 19.59
N ASN A 318 11.35 -10.97 18.52
CA ASN A 318 12.77 -11.31 18.47
C ASN A 318 13.66 -10.06 18.34
N ILE A 319 13.61 -9.37 17.18
CA ILE A 319 14.65 -8.37 16.85
C ILE A 319 14.39 -7.00 17.46
N ARG A 320 13.16 -6.71 17.92
CA ARG A 320 12.84 -5.48 18.64
C ARG A 320 12.83 -5.67 20.15
N GLU A 321 11.95 -6.57 20.68
CA GLU A 321 11.73 -6.67 22.12
C GLU A 321 12.89 -7.39 22.83
N ASP A 322 13.34 -8.52 22.31
CA ASP A 322 14.38 -9.32 22.95
C ASP A 322 15.80 -8.80 22.64
N LYS A 323 16.10 -8.43 21.40
CA LYS A 323 17.44 -8.06 20.94
C LYS A 323 17.68 -6.54 20.90
N GLY A 324 16.63 -5.73 20.72
CA GLY A 324 16.77 -4.28 20.59
C GLY A 324 17.58 -3.84 19.35
N TYR A 325 17.56 -4.61 18.27
CA TYR A 325 18.31 -4.32 17.04
C TYR A 325 17.66 -3.24 16.19
N THR A 326 16.34 -3.15 16.23
CA THR A 326 15.52 -2.24 15.43
C THR A 326 14.31 -1.76 16.21
N TYR A 327 13.73 -0.62 15.76
CA TYR A 327 12.51 -0.09 16.38
C TYR A 327 11.24 -0.55 15.69
N SER A 328 11.24 -0.70 14.38
CA SER A 328 10.04 -0.97 13.58
C SER A 328 10.28 -2.02 12.50
N PRO A 329 10.53 -3.29 12.89
CA PRO A 329 10.58 -4.35 11.89
C PRO A 329 9.16 -4.69 11.45
N PHE A 330 8.99 -5.02 10.16
CA PHE A 330 7.70 -5.46 9.65
C PHE A 330 7.85 -6.38 8.44
N SER A 331 6.78 -7.09 8.11
CA SER A 331 6.65 -7.77 6.83
C SER A 331 5.32 -7.48 6.17
N ASN A 332 5.31 -7.44 4.84
CA ASN A 332 4.12 -7.23 4.04
C ASN A 332 4.01 -8.30 2.95
N LEU A 333 2.76 -8.67 2.66
CA LEU A 333 2.40 -9.51 1.53
C LEU A 333 1.54 -8.66 0.58
N PHE A 334 2.08 -8.40 -0.61
CA PHE A 334 1.38 -7.67 -1.66
C PHE A 334 0.90 -8.65 -2.71
N ALA A 335 -0.35 -8.54 -3.11
CA ALA A 335 -0.89 -9.30 -4.24
C ALA A 335 -1.21 -8.33 -5.37
N TYR A 336 -0.49 -8.44 -6.48
CA TYR A 336 -0.74 -7.71 -7.72
C TYR A 336 -1.36 -8.67 -8.74
N GLN A 337 -1.89 -8.17 -9.85
CA GLN A 337 -2.49 -9.02 -10.90
C GLN A 337 -1.54 -10.07 -11.45
N ALA A 338 -0.27 -9.74 -11.64
CA ALA A 338 0.72 -10.61 -12.29
C ALA A 338 1.77 -11.20 -11.34
N ALA A 339 1.82 -10.80 -10.07
CA ALA A 339 2.75 -11.35 -9.09
C ALA A 339 2.30 -11.06 -7.67
N GLY A 340 2.41 -12.03 -6.77
CA GLY A 340 2.47 -11.78 -5.34
C GLY A 340 3.91 -11.46 -4.92
N VAL A 341 4.09 -10.61 -3.90
CA VAL A 341 5.40 -10.24 -3.35
C VAL A 341 5.36 -10.25 -1.84
N PHE A 342 6.31 -10.92 -1.24
CA PHE A 342 6.53 -10.89 0.20
C PHE A 342 7.80 -10.07 0.49
N ILE A 343 7.70 -9.13 1.44
CA ILE A 343 8.80 -8.25 1.84
C ILE A 343 8.93 -8.28 3.36
N THR A 344 10.17 -8.41 3.85
CA THR A 344 10.54 -8.11 5.24
C THR A 344 11.42 -6.87 5.25
N HIS A 345 11.19 -5.97 6.19
CA HIS A 345 11.94 -4.72 6.32
C HIS A 345 12.43 -4.52 7.77
N ALA A 346 13.67 -4.02 7.92
CA ALA A 346 14.21 -3.59 9.20
C ALA A 346 15.33 -2.55 9.02
N ASP A 347 15.23 -1.43 9.74
CA ASP A 347 16.32 -0.47 9.89
C ASP A 347 17.12 -0.82 11.16
N VAL A 348 18.39 -1.14 11.01
CA VAL A 348 19.24 -1.62 12.11
C VAL A 348 20.50 -0.78 12.25
N ARG A 349 21.04 -0.69 13.47
CA ARG A 349 22.36 -0.08 13.65
C ARG A 349 23.42 -0.89 12.91
N ASN A 350 24.43 -0.23 12.37
CA ASN A 350 25.50 -0.84 11.58
C ASN A 350 26.17 -2.05 12.28
N GLU A 351 26.39 -1.94 13.61
CA GLU A 351 27.06 -2.99 14.39
C GLU A 351 26.28 -4.29 14.49
N VAL A 352 24.96 -4.24 14.26
CA VAL A 352 24.06 -5.39 14.37
C VAL A 352 23.49 -5.85 13.02
N THR A 353 24.01 -5.33 11.91
CA THR A 353 23.53 -5.71 10.56
C THR A 353 23.58 -7.24 10.32
N GLY A 354 24.72 -7.88 10.56
CA GLY A 354 24.85 -9.33 10.42
C GLY A 354 24.00 -10.12 11.42
N PRO A 355 24.09 -9.82 12.73
CA PRO A 355 23.21 -10.44 13.74
C PRO A 355 21.71 -10.28 13.44
N ALA A 356 21.26 -9.11 12.98
CA ALA A 356 19.86 -8.88 12.66
C ALA A 356 19.39 -9.72 11.44
N LEU A 357 20.21 -9.77 10.39
CA LEU A 357 19.90 -10.63 9.23
C LEU A 357 19.80 -12.12 9.64
N ASN A 358 20.71 -12.59 10.50
CA ASN A 358 20.67 -13.96 11.01
C ASN A 358 19.37 -14.26 11.79
N GLU A 359 18.91 -13.31 12.61
CA GLU A 359 17.63 -13.46 13.33
C GLU A 359 16.42 -13.40 12.41
N ILE A 360 16.44 -12.56 11.37
CA ILE A 360 15.40 -12.52 10.34
C ILE A 360 15.32 -13.88 9.63
N ASP A 361 16.46 -14.43 9.20
CA ASP A 361 16.53 -15.73 8.56
C ASP A 361 16.09 -16.86 9.51
N TYR A 362 16.46 -16.77 10.79
CA TYR A 362 16.00 -17.71 11.81
C TYR A 362 14.47 -17.71 11.91
N GLU A 363 13.82 -16.55 11.99
CA GLU A 363 12.34 -16.48 12.11
C GLU A 363 11.64 -16.90 10.82
N LEU A 364 12.18 -16.63 9.63
CA LEU A 364 11.67 -17.15 8.37
C LEU A 364 11.74 -18.69 8.33
N ASN A 365 12.88 -19.27 8.72
CA ASN A 365 13.06 -20.71 8.76
C ASN A 365 12.15 -21.35 9.83
N ARG A 366 12.02 -20.70 11.00
CA ARG A 366 11.12 -21.14 12.07
C ARG A 366 9.66 -21.15 11.60
N LEU A 367 9.22 -20.12 10.88
CA LEU A 367 7.88 -20.06 10.30
C LEU A 367 7.64 -21.22 9.32
N ALA A 368 8.64 -21.55 8.48
CA ALA A 368 8.55 -22.61 7.48
C ALA A 368 8.68 -24.05 8.07
N THR A 369 9.22 -24.21 9.29
CA THR A 369 9.53 -25.53 9.86
C THR A 369 8.77 -25.84 11.15
N THR A 370 8.14 -24.86 11.76
CA THR A 370 7.45 -25.00 13.06
C THR A 370 6.03 -24.43 12.96
N ALA A 371 5.04 -25.30 13.05
CA ALA A 371 3.65 -24.90 13.06
C ALA A 371 3.39 -23.81 14.10
N PRO A 372 2.49 -22.85 13.81
CA PRO A 372 2.10 -21.85 14.80
C PRO A 372 1.41 -22.49 15.99
N THR A 373 1.61 -21.92 17.16
CA THR A 373 0.83 -22.29 18.36
C THR A 373 -0.63 -21.84 18.20
N ASP A 374 -1.53 -22.44 18.97
CA ASP A 374 -2.96 -22.03 18.99
C ASP A 374 -3.11 -20.55 19.37
N GLU A 375 -2.25 -20.04 20.24
CA GLU A 375 -2.24 -18.65 20.66
C GLU A 375 -1.82 -17.71 19.51
N GLU A 376 -0.71 -18.01 18.82
CA GLU A 376 -0.24 -17.23 17.66
C GLU A 376 -1.30 -17.21 16.56
N LEU A 377 -1.85 -18.38 16.23
CA LEU A 377 -2.88 -18.54 15.22
C LEU A 377 -4.15 -17.74 15.56
N SER A 378 -4.63 -17.87 16.79
CA SER A 378 -5.82 -17.17 17.26
C SER A 378 -5.63 -15.65 17.29
N LYS A 379 -4.46 -15.16 17.74
CA LYS A 379 -4.14 -13.72 17.73
C LYS A 379 -4.09 -13.17 16.30
N ALA A 380 -3.39 -13.85 15.39
CA ALA A 380 -3.27 -13.40 13.99
C ALA A 380 -4.62 -13.32 13.30
N LYS A 381 -5.47 -14.33 13.43
CA LYS A 381 -6.82 -14.36 12.86
C LYS A 381 -7.69 -13.21 13.38
N ARG A 382 -7.76 -13.04 14.71
CA ARG A 382 -8.54 -11.94 15.31
C ARG A 382 -8.03 -10.56 14.87
N TYR A 383 -6.72 -10.39 14.77
CA TYR A 383 -6.13 -9.14 14.28
C TYR A 383 -6.56 -8.85 12.84
N LEU A 384 -6.43 -9.83 11.95
CA LEU A 384 -6.76 -9.67 10.52
C LEU A 384 -8.25 -9.36 10.33
N VAL A 385 -9.13 -10.16 10.91
CA VAL A 385 -10.58 -9.96 10.81
C VAL A 385 -11.01 -8.65 11.45
N GLY A 386 -10.44 -8.32 12.62
CA GLY A 386 -10.76 -7.09 13.34
C GLY A 386 -10.27 -5.84 12.61
N SER A 387 -9.06 -5.87 12.01
CA SER A 387 -8.50 -4.75 11.24
C SER A 387 -9.31 -4.48 9.98
N GLU A 388 -9.68 -5.53 9.24
CA GLU A 388 -10.57 -5.41 8.08
C GLU A 388 -11.92 -4.81 8.46
N ALA A 389 -12.52 -5.33 9.54
CA ALA A 389 -13.80 -4.81 10.01
C ALA A 389 -13.77 -3.33 10.39
N ILE A 390 -12.65 -2.84 10.94
CA ILE A 390 -12.44 -1.42 11.26
C ILE A 390 -12.24 -0.61 9.99
N GLU A 391 -11.44 -1.08 9.05
CA GLU A 391 -11.13 -0.40 7.79
C GLU A 391 -12.39 -0.20 6.95
N LEU A 392 -13.19 -1.25 6.80
CA LEU A 392 -14.40 -1.24 5.96
C LEU A 392 -15.58 -0.44 6.57
N GLN A 393 -15.46 0.11 7.78
CA GLN A 393 -16.46 1.04 8.32
C GLN A 393 -16.51 2.37 7.56
N ALA A 394 -15.39 2.78 6.95
CA ALA A 394 -15.34 3.98 6.14
C ALA A 394 -15.85 3.68 4.72
N ARG A 395 -16.89 4.39 4.27
CA ARG A 395 -17.46 4.20 2.92
C ARG A 395 -16.45 4.35 1.79
N ALA A 396 -15.53 5.29 1.93
CA ALA A 396 -14.45 5.45 0.96
C ALA A 396 -13.55 4.21 0.93
N ALA A 397 -13.13 3.68 2.08
CA ALA A 397 -12.30 2.48 2.15
C ALA A 397 -13.04 1.25 1.60
N LEU A 398 -14.35 1.11 1.86
CA LEU A 398 -15.16 0.04 1.26
C LEU A 398 -15.24 0.19 -0.27
N ALA A 399 -15.40 1.41 -0.78
CA ALA A 399 -15.43 1.66 -2.22
C ALA A 399 -14.08 1.35 -2.89
N ASP A 400 -12.97 1.74 -2.26
CA ASP A 400 -11.61 1.48 -2.72
C ASP A 400 -11.32 -0.03 -2.72
N HIS A 401 -11.69 -0.73 -1.63
CA HIS A 401 -11.49 -2.18 -1.52
C HIS A 401 -12.29 -2.95 -2.60
N LEU A 402 -13.54 -2.57 -2.83
CA LEU A 402 -14.36 -3.14 -3.91
C LEU A 402 -13.74 -2.90 -5.29
N ALA A 403 -13.19 -1.71 -5.53
CA ALA A 403 -12.51 -1.40 -6.77
C ALA A 403 -11.25 -2.26 -6.98
N VAL A 404 -10.47 -2.51 -5.92
CA VAL A 404 -9.31 -3.43 -5.93
C VAL A 404 -9.75 -4.86 -6.22
N LEU A 405 -10.81 -5.36 -5.59
CA LEU A 405 -11.34 -6.70 -5.89
C LEU A 405 -11.69 -6.86 -7.38
N TRP A 406 -12.32 -5.85 -7.98
CA TRP A 406 -12.60 -5.89 -9.43
C TRP A 406 -11.32 -5.89 -10.28
N VAL A 407 -10.30 -5.12 -9.88
CA VAL A 407 -8.99 -5.12 -10.56
C VAL A 407 -8.39 -6.51 -10.53
N ASP A 408 -8.47 -7.21 -9.38
CA ASP A 408 -7.96 -8.57 -9.18
C ASP A 408 -8.83 -9.66 -9.83
N GLY A 409 -9.98 -9.30 -10.42
CA GLY A 409 -10.91 -10.23 -11.04
C GLY A 409 -11.79 -10.99 -10.07
N LEU A 410 -11.95 -10.48 -8.85
CA LEU A 410 -12.76 -11.05 -7.79
C LEU A 410 -14.14 -10.39 -7.70
N PRO A 411 -15.17 -11.12 -7.25
CA PRO A 411 -16.52 -10.59 -7.09
C PRO A 411 -16.63 -9.76 -5.79
N PRO A 412 -17.62 -8.85 -5.68
CA PRO A 412 -17.80 -7.99 -4.51
C PRO A 412 -18.12 -8.76 -3.23
N GLU A 413 -18.70 -9.97 -3.35
CA GLU A 413 -19.02 -10.85 -2.21
C GLU A 413 -17.78 -11.33 -1.45
N GLU A 414 -16.58 -11.23 -2.06
CA GLU A 414 -15.33 -11.65 -1.45
C GLU A 414 -15.06 -10.93 -0.11
N ILE A 415 -15.52 -9.68 0.05
CA ILE A 415 -15.43 -8.94 1.33
C ILE A 415 -16.07 -9.73 2.46
N GLY A 416 -17.31 -10.24 2.26
CA GLY A 416 -18.01 -11.00 3.30
C GLY A 416 -17.45 -12.42 3.52
N ILE A 417 -16.67 -12.93 2.59
CA ILE A 417 -16.09 -14.28 2.63
C ILE A 417 -14.70 -14.27 3.28
N TYR A 418 -13.94 -13.20 3.09
CA TYR A 418 -12.55 -13.11 3.55
C TYR A 418 -12.39 -13.39 5.04
N GLY A 419 -13.15 -12.73 5.91
CA GLY A 419 -13.10 -12.96 7.36
C GLY A 419 -13.37 -14.43 7.73
N GLN A 420 -14.31 -15.10 7.02
CA GLN A 420 -14.58 -16.51 7.21
C GLN A 420 -13.43 -17.41 6.76
N LYS A 421 -12.80 -17.12 5.60
CA LYS A 421 -11.62 -17.83 5.10
C LYS A 421 -10.47 -17.73 6.10
N ILE A 422 -10.16 -16.51 6.59
CA ILE A 422 -9.16 -16.28 7.64
C ILE A 422 -9.47 -17.08 8.89
N SER A 423 -10.72 -17.02 9.41
CA SER A 423 -11.13 -17.70 10.62
C SER A 423 -11.04 -19.24 10.49
N ASN A 424 -11.28 -19.78 9.30
CA ASN A 424 -11.21 -21.21 9.02
C ASN A 424 -9.78 -21.73 8.75
N THR A 425 -8.81 -20.86 8.47
CA THR A 425 -7.42 -21.26 8.20
C THR A 425 -6.84 -22.05 9.36
N SER A 426 -6.30 -23.23 9.11
CA SER A 426 -5.71 -24.14 10.10
C SER A 426 -4.19 -23.96 10.22
N ALA A 427 -3.60 -24.43 11.34
CA ALA A 427 -2.14 -24.39 11.52
C ALA A 427 -1.38 -25.18 10.45
N PRO A 428 -1.81 -26.36 9.98
CA PRO A 428 -1.17 -27.05 8.86
C PRO A 428 -1.22 -26.29 7.52
N GLU A 429 -2.30 -25.55 7.25
CA GLU A 429 -2.38 -24.71 6.04
C GLU A 429 -1.41 -23.53 6.13
N VAL A 430 -1.29 -22.88 7.29
CA VAL A 430 -0.32 -21.83 7.55
C VAL A 430 1.11 -22.36 7.36
N GLU A 431 1.44 -23.52 7.93
CA GLU A 431 2.77 -24.16 7.76
C GLU A 431 3.07 -24.50 6.29
N THR A 432 2.06 -24.98 5.55
CA THR A 432 2.19 -25.28 4.11
C THR A 432 2.46 -24.03 3.30
N ALA A 433 1.70 -22.96 3.53
CA ALA A 433 1.91 -21.67 2.87
C ALA A 433 3.27 -21.06 3.24
N ALA A 434 3.68 -21.18 4.52
CA ALA A 434 4.97 -20.71 4.98
C ALA A 434 6.14 -21.43 4.28
N LYS A 435 6.10 -22.76 4.17
CA LYS A 435 7.09 -23.55 3.41
C LYS A 435 7.18 -23.15 1.94
N LYS A 436 6.05 -22.80 1.34
CA LYS A 436 5.95 -22.43 -0.08
C LYS A 436 6.50 -21.04 -0.37
N TYR A 437 6.15 -20.05 0.46
CA TYR A 437 6.34 -18.63 0.15
C TYR A 437 7.40 -17.91 1.00
N PHE A 438 7.75 -18.41 2.19
CA PHE A 438 8.58 -17.66 3.15
C PHE A 438 9.96 -18.28 3.47
N PRO A 439 10.51 -19.27 2.73
CA PRO A 439 11.80 -19.84 3.11
C PRO A 439 12.94 -18.83 2.88
N ALA A 440 13.81 -18.65 3.88
CA ALA A 440 14.91 -17.68 3.87
C ALA A 440 15.79 -17.81 2.63
N PHE A 441 16.16 -19.04 2.23
CA PHE A 441 17.00 -19.32 1.07
C PHE A 441 16.37 -18.93 -0.30
N ARG A 442 15.13 -18.48 -0.30
CA ARG A 442 14.42 -17.97 -1.50
C ARG A 442 14.29 -16.46 -1.53
N THR A 443 14.80 -15.77 -0.53
CA THR A 443 14.75 -14.31 -0.50
C THR A 443 15.97 -13.71 -1.17
N SER A 444 15.76 -12.64 -1.96
CA SER A 444 16.83 -11.70 -2.27
C SER A 444 16.94 -10.70 -1.12
N ILE A 445 18.13 -10.22 -0.85
CA ILE A 445 18.41 -9.30 0.26
C ILE A 445 18.94 -8.01 -0.34
N VAL A 446 18.27 -6.88 -0.07
CA VAL A 446 18.78 -5.55 -0.36
C VAL A 446 19.25 -4.93 0.96
N ALA A 447 20.46 -4.37 0.95
CA ALA A 447 21.04 -3.68 2.09
C ALA A 447 21.48 -2.27 1.66
N VAL A 448 20.85 -1.23 2.21
CA VAL A 448 21.17 0.17 1.91
C VAL A 448 21.95 0.75 3.09
N GLY A 449 23.16 1.26 2.84
CA GLY A 449 23.99 1.83 3.90
C GLY A 449 25.45 1.97 3.52
N GLU A 450 26.32 2.00 4.54
CA GLU A 450 27.77 2.08 4.36
C GLU A 450 28.29 0.75 3.79
N GLU A 451 28.71 0.74 2.53
CA GLU A 451 29.02 -0.47 1.78
C GLU A 451 30.02 -1.38 2.49
N LYS A 452 31.15 -0.80 2.99
CA LYS A 452 32.17 -1.60 3.66
C LYS A 452 31.65 -2.23 4.96
N VAL A 453 30.84 -1.52 5.70
CA VAL A 453 30.23 -2.04 6.94
C VAL A 453 29.33 -3.21 6.64
N ILE A 454 28.49 -3.07 5.60
CA ILE A 454 27.57 -4.14 5.17
C ILE A 454 28.36 -5.38 4.69
N GLN A 455 29.37 -5.19 3.83
CA GLN A 455 30.21 -6.29 3.31
C GLN A 455 30.91 -7.04 4.46
N ASP A 456 31.54 -6.30 5.38
CA ASP A 456 32.24 -6.89 6.53
C ASP A 456 31.27 -7.65 7.47
N ALA A 457 30.07 -7.08 7.72
CA ALA A 457 29.06 -7.67 8.59
C ALA A 457 28.42 -8.94 8.00
N LEU A 458 28.29 -9.03 6.68
CA LEU A 458 27.60 -10.14 6.01
C LEU A 458 28.55 -11.21 5.47
N ALA A 459 29.85 -10.93 5.37
CA ALA A 459 30.86 -11.90 4.91
C ALA A 459 30.82 -13.25 5.65
N PRO A 460 30.61 -13.31 7.00
CA PRO A 460 30.53 -14.58 7.72
C PRO A 460 29.35 -15.47 7.32
N LEU A 461 28.30 -14.90 6.71
CA LEU A 461 27.09 -15.65 6.30
C LEU A 461 27.30 -16.43 5.01
N GLY A 462 28.36 -16.15 4.25
CA GLY A 462 28.68 -16.87 3.01
C GLY A 462 27.69 -16.64 1.87
N ILE A 463 26.81 -15.62 1.96
CA ILE A 463 25.87 -15.25 0.92
C ILE A 463 26.59 -14.37 -0.11
N PRO A 464 26.42 -14.59 -1.42
CA PRO A 464 27.01 -13.74 -2.45
C PRO A 464 26.62 -12.25 -2.27
N VAL A 465 27.60 -11.36 -2.32
CA VAL A 465 27.38 -9.91 -2.18
C VAL A 465 27.66 -9.21 -3.52
N LYS A 466 26.72 -8.36 -3.97
CA LYS A 466 26.79 -7.61 -5.21
C LYS A 466 26.48 -6.14 -4.93
N THR A 467 27.21 -5.21 -5.54
CA THR A 467 26.85 -3.79 -5.47
C THR A 467 25.82 -3.46 -6.54
N LEU A 468 24.75 -2.76 -6.16
CA LEU A 468 23.67 -2.34 -7.04
C LEU A 468 23.56 -0.81 -7.07
N GLN A 469 23.57 -0.23 -8.27
CA GLN A 469 23.22 1.18 -8.45
C GLN A 469 21.71 1.30 -8.71
N VAL A 470 21.07 2.19 -7.98
CA VAL A 470 19.65 2.50 -8.15
C VAL A 470 19.57 3.93 -8.69
N PRO A 471 18.85 4.14 -9.82
CA PRO A 471 18.70 5.47 -10.42
C PRO A 471 17.84 6.40 -9.56
#